data_fa3068c7c548cd8c19fdb273fbc953f7
#
_entry.id   fa3068c7c548cd8c19fdb273fbc953f7
#
_cell.length_a   1.000
_cell.length_b   1.000
_cell.length_c   1.000
_cell.angle_alpha   90.00
_cell.angle_beta   90.00
_cell.angle_gamma   90.00
#
_symmetry.space_group_name_H-M   'P 1'
#
loop_
_entity.id
_entity.type
_entity.pdbx_description
1 polymer ?
#
loop_
_entity_poly.entity_id
_entity_poly.type
_entity_poly.pdbx_seq_one_letter_code
_entity_poly.pdbx_strand_id
1 'polypeptide(L)'
;MTTDTTGTAARDGESRRSGPADSPFVRACRRESVPHTPVWFMRQAGRSLPEYREIRANVGMLDSCRRPDLVAEITLQPVRRHGVDAAILFSDIVVPVAAAGIDLDIVAGTGPVVAEPVRTAGDVERIHRIDRADVSYVEEAVRLLVAELGDTPLIGFAGAPFTLASYLVEGGPSRTHAKTKAMMYGQPELWHALCARLAEVTLSFLRVQIDAGVSAVQLFDSWAGALSEADYRRFVLPHSTAVLSGLADAGVPRIHFGVGTAELLGAMGEAGADVVGVDWRTPLDVATHRIGPDRAVQGNLDPTVLFAPWPVIEAEVRRIVAQGRDTPGHVFNLGHGVLPETDPEVLTRVVALVHEVSARRAEQG
;
A
#
# COMPACT_ATOMS: atom_id res chain seq x y z
N MET A 1 -19.01 -70.23 11.85
CA MET A 1 -18.48 -69.09 12.62
C MET A 1 -18.00 -68.04 11.64
N THR A 2 -18.83 -67.10 11.36
CA THR A 2 -18.66 -66.03 10.40
C THR A 2 -18.16 -64.80 11.16
N THR A 3 -16.98 -64.27 10.83
CA THR A 3 -16.45 -63.03 11.33
C THR A 3 -16.71 -61.95 10.32
N ASP A 4 -17.55 -61.04 10.71
CA ASP A 4 -17.91 -59.81 10.03
C ASP A 4 -16.83 -58.74 10.22
N THR A 5 -16.28 -58.21 9.14
CA THR A 5 -15.26 -57.14 9.18
C THR A 5 -15.88 -55.91 8.50
N THR A 6 -16.51 -55.07 9.34
CA THR A 6 -16.99 -53.75 8.93
C THR A 6 -15.81 -52.80 8.74
N GLY A 7 -15.49 -52.51 7.48
CA GLY A 7 -14.54 -51.47 7.09
C GLY A 7 -15.10 -50.08 7.30
N THR A 8 -14.45 -49.32 8.18
CA THR A 8 -14.74 -47.91 8.41
C THR A 8 -14.10 -47.11 7.26
N ALA A 9 -14.93 -46.58 6.37
CA ALA A 9 -14.50 -45.66 5.34
C ALA A 9 -14.10 -44.34 6.01
N ALA A 10 -12.82 -44.00 5.92
CA ALA A 10 -12.29 -42.69 6.30
C ALA A 10 -12.91 -41.61 5.41
N ARG A 11 -13.50 -40.60 6.02
CA ARG A 11 -13.96 -39.38 5.35
C ARG A 11 -12.75 -38.49 5.13
N ASP A 12 -12.05 -38.65 4.03
CA ASP A 12 -11.09 -37.67 3.53
C ASP A 12 -11.89 -36.61 2.76
N GLY A 13 -11.82 -35.38 3.20
CA GLY A 13 -12.47 -34.26 2.49
C GLY A 13 -12.67 -32.98 3.31
N GLU A 14 -11.91 -32.74 4.38
CA GLU A 14 -11.80 -31.38 4.87
C GLU A 14 -10.80 -30.61 4.00
N SER A 15 -11.34 -29.86 3.04
CA SER A 15 -10.62 -28.79 2.36
C SER A 15 -10.06 -27.87 3.45
N ARG A 16 -8.74 -27.91 3.66
CA ARG A 16 -8.05 -26.92 4.49
C ARG A 16 -8.40 -25.54 3.92
N ARG A 17 -9.18 -24.74 4.63
CA ARG A 17 -9.34 -23.33 4.34
C ARG A 17 -7.95 -22.72 4.39
N SER A 18 -7.45 -22.27 3.25
CA SER A 18 -6.21 -21.51 3.17
C SER A 18 -6.48 -20.16 3.83
N GLY A 19 -5.76 -19.83 4.90
CA GLY A 19 -5.90 -18.52 5.54
C GLY A 19 -5.30 -17.40 4.67
N PRO A 20 -5.45 -16.12 5.08
CA PRO A 20 -4.96 -14.95 4.31
C PRO A 20 -3.48 -15.04 3.91
N ALA A 21 -2.66 -15.76 4.69
CA ALA A 21 -1.23 -15.98 4.42
C ALA A 21 -0.97 -16.83 3.16
N ASP A 22 -1.93 -17.66 2.73
CA ASP A 22 -1.84 -18.50 1.54
C ASP A 22 -2.60 -17.92 0.35
N SER A 23 -3.14 -16.70 0.48
CA SER A 23 -3.87 -16.02 -0.59
C SER A 23 -3.00 -15.77 -1.83
N PRO A 24 -3.59 -15.69 -3.04
CA PRO A 24 -2.86 -15.37 -4.26
C PRO A 24 -2.03 -14.09 -4.11
N PHE A 25 -2.55 -13.07 -3.41
CA PHE A 25 -1.84 -11.83 -3.18
C PHE A 25 -0.55 -12.02 -2.37
N VAL A 26 -0.62 -12.66 -1.20
CA VAL A 26 0.56 -12.87 -0.35
C VAL A 26 1.58 -13.79 -1.05
N ARG A 27 1.11 -14.83 -1.73
CA ARG A 27 1.97 -15.73 -2.52
C ARG A 27 2.70 -15.00 -3.65
N ALA A 28 2.00 -14.14 -4.42
CA ALA A 28 2.64 -13.32 -5.45
C ALA A 28 3.69 -12.38 -4.88
N CYS A 29 3.42 -11.73 -3.73
CA CYS A 29 4.39 -10.92 -3.01
C CYS A 29 5.65 -11.71 -2.60
N ARG A 30 5.50 -13.00 -2.27
CA ARG A 30 6.58 -13.94 -1.95
C ARG A 30 7.22 -14.59 -3.19
N ARG A 31 6.78 -14.25 -4.39
CA ARG A 31 7.24 -14.81 -5.66
C ARG A 31 6.92 -16.30 -5.80
N GLU A 32 5.86 -16.74 -5.17
CA GLU A 32 5.32 -18.08 -5.27
C GLU A 32 4.34 -18.20 -6.43
N SER A 33 4.13 -19.43 -6.91
CA SER A 33 3.17 -19.69 -7.97
C SER A 33 1.74 -19.41 -7.53
N VAL A 34 0.97 -18.71 -8.36
CA VAL A 34 -0.42 -18.32 -8.09
C VAL A 34 -1.36 -18.81 -9.20
N PRO A 35 -2.65 -19.06 -8.92
CA PRO A 35 -3.62 -19.51 -9.92
C PRO A 35 -3.96 -18.42 -10.96
N HIS A 36 -3.91 -17.15 -10.54
CA HIS A 36 -4.11 -15.97 -11.38
C HIS A 36 -3.30 -14.81 -10.77
N THR A 37 -3.04 -13.77 -11.55
CA THR A 37 -2.43 -12.53 -11.04
C THR A 37 -3.38 -11.84 -10.07
N PRO A 38 -3.03 -11.66 -8.80
CA PRO A 38 -3.88 -10.97 -7.86
C PRO A 38 -3.98 -9.48 -8.19
N VAL A 39 -5.15 -8.90 -7.92
CA VAL A 39 -5.46 -7.50 -8.23
C VAL A 39 -6.09 -6.79 -7.04
N TRP A 40 -5.61 -5.58 -6.76
CA TRP A 40 -6.23 -4.59 -5.91
C TRP A 40 -5.89 -3.19 -6.44
N PHE A 41 -6.56 -2.15 -5.95
CA PHE A 41 -6.33 -0.80 -6.45
C PHE A 41 -6.00 0.17 -5.31
N MET A 42 -4.94 0.95 -5.47
CA MET A 42 -4.67 2.07 -4.57
C MET A 42 -5.84 3.05 -4.58
N ARG A 43 -6.30 3.45 -3.39
CA ARG A 43 -7.50 4.29 -3.18
C ARG A 43 -8.80 3.62 -3.67
N GLN A 44 -8.86 2.28 -3.74
CA GLN A 44 -10.10 1.56 -4.07
C GLN A 44 -11.26 1.94 -3.14
N ALA A 45 -11.01 2.12 -1.85
CA ALA A 45 -11.93 2.74 -0.90
C ALA A 45 -11.82 4.26 -1.03
N GLY A 46 -12.68 4.88 -1.82
CA GLY A 46 -12.52 6.30 -2.14
C GLY A 46 -13.70 6.93 -2.87
N ARG A 47 -13.49 8.16 -3.31
CA ARG A 47 -14.53 9.05 -3.85
C ARG A 47 -15.21 8.55 -5.13
N SER A 48 -14.67 7.58 -5.83
CA SER A 48 -15.33 6.92 -6.96
C SER A 48 -16.59 6.14 -6.53
N LEU A 49 -16.62 5.64 -5.28
CA LEU A 49 -17.73 4.85 -4.75
C LEU A 49 -18.85 5.77 -4.23
N PRO A 50 -20.13 5.61 -4.69
CA PRO A 50 -21.27 6.36 -4.16
C PRO A 50 -21.44 6.17 -2.64
N GLU A 51 -21.38 4.93 -2.17
CA GLU A 51 -21.50 4.55 -0.76
C GLU A 51 -20.43 5.19 0.13
N TYR A 52 -19.21 5.34 -0.38
CA TYR A 52 -18.16 6.10 0.30
C TYR A 52 -18.55 7.58 0.45
N ARG A 53 -19.06 8.20 -0.62
CA ARG A 53 -19.47 9.62 -0.59
C ARG A 53 -20.60 9.88 0.40
N GLU A 54 -21.56 8.94 0.52
CA GLU A 54 -22.66 9.03 1.49
C GLU A 54 -22.15 9.01 2.93
N ILE A 55 -21.29 8.05 3.28
CA ILE A 55 -20.71 7.95 4.63
C ILE A 55 -19.86 9.19 4.96
N ARG A 56 -19.13 9.71 3.98
CA ARG A 56 -18.18 10.80 4.16
C ARG A 56 -18.79 12.21 4.07
N ALA A 57 -20.07 12.34 3.76
CA ALA A 57 -20.70 13.62 3.50
C ALA A 57 -20.55 14.63 4.64
N ASN A 58 -20.58 14.15 5.91
CA ASN A 58 -20.59 14.99 7.10
C ASN A 58 -19.45 14.69 8.11
N VAL A 59 -18.42 13.95 7.69
CA VAL A 59 -17.32 13.55 8.60
C VAL A 59 -15.97 13.93 7.99
N GLY A 60 -15.11 14.62 8.75
CA GLY A 60 -13.77 14.98 8.35
C GLY A 60 -12.87 13.74 8.07
N MET A 61 -11.76 13.90 7.34
CA MET A 61 -10.92 12.75 6.99
C MET A 61 -10.28 12.12 8.22
N LEU A 62 -9.65 12.94 9.06
CA LEU A 62 -9.00 12.44 10.29
C LEU A 62 -10.03 11.89 11.29
N ASP A 63 -11.22 12.50 11.37
CA ASP A 63 -12.28 12.00 12.25
C ASP A 63 -12.80 10.64 11.79
N SER A 64 -12.89 10.42 10.48
CA SER A 64 -13.25 9.10 9.94
C SER A 64 -12.19 8.04 10.27
N CYS A 65 -10.91 8.41 10.19
CA CYS A 65 -9.81 7.49 10.51
C CYS A 65 -9.78 7.12 12.02
N ARG A 66 -10.37 7.94 12.89
CA ARG A 66 -10.49 7.68 14.33
C ARG A 66 -11.73 6.85 14.72
N ARG A 67 -12.54 6.45 13.74
CA ARG A 67 -13.77 5.68 13.95
C ARG A 67 -13.62 4.28 13.37
N PRO A 68 -13.32 3.25 14.18
CA PRO A 68 -13.08 1.88 13.73
C PRO A 68 -14.24 1.31 12.90
N ASP A 69 -15.48 1.63 13.27
CA ASP A 69 -16.70 1.24 12.56
C ASP A 69 -16.74 1.78 11.12
N LEU A 70 -16.42 3.06 10.94
CA LEU A 70 -16.36 3.69 9.62
C LEU A 70 -15.19 3.20 8.79
N VAL A 71 -14.02 3.05 9.41
CA VAL A 71 -12.82 2.50 8.75
C VAL A 71 -13.11 1.11 8.21
N ALA A 72 -13.74 0.25 9.01
CA ALA A 72 -14.10 -1.09 8.62
C ALA A 72 -15.09 -1.08 7.44
N GLU A 73 -16.20 -0.36 7.55
CA GLU A 73 -17.20 -0.31 6.48
C GLU A 73 -16.60 0.23 5.18
N ILE A 74 -15.87 1.36 5.21
CA ILE A 74 -15.26 1.96 4.03
C ILE A 74 -14.24 1.00 3.37
N THR A 75 -13.45 0.30 4.17
CA THR A 75 -12.46 -0.66 3.66
C THR A 75 -13.13 -1.84 2.95
N LEU A 76 -14.28 -2.30 3.44
CA LEU A 76 -14.99 -3.46 2.89
C LEU A 76 -15.77 -3.14 1.61
N GLN A 77 -16.19 -1.90 1.39
CA GLN A 77 -16.97 -1.49 0.21
C GLN A 77 -16.37 -1.97 -1.13
N PRO A 78 -15.11 -1.67 -1.46
CA PRO A 78 -14.52 -2.11 -2.72
C PRO A 78 -14.31 -3.62 -2.80
N VAL A 79 -14.06 -4.30 -1.68
CA VAL A 79 -13.93 -5.76 -1.64
C VAL A 79 -15.25 -6.41 -2.04
N ARG A 80 -16.35 -5.97 -1.44
CA ARG A 80 -17.69 -6.46 -1.73
C ARG A 80 -18.15 -6.12 -3.15
N ARG A 81 -17.78 -4.94 -3.66
CA ARG A 81 -18.20 -4.48 -4.98
C ARG A 81 -17.40 -5.08 -6.13
N HIS A 82 -16.08 -5.09 -6.00
CA HIS A 82 -15.18 -5.41 -7.12
C HIS A 82 -14.63 -6.84 -7.09
N GLY A 83 -14.69 -7.52 -5.93
CA GLY A 83 -14.09 -8.85 -5.78
C GLY A 83 -12.57 -8.83 -5.91
N VAL A 84 -11.90 -7.79 -5.40
CA VAL A 84 -10.44 -7.66 -5.40
C VAL A 84 -9.78 -8.71 -4.50
N ASP A 85 -8.54 -9.07 -4.80
CA ASP A 85 -7.77 -10.11 -4.08
C ASP A 85 -7.12 -9.60 -2.78
N ALA A 86 -7.17 -8.30 -2.50
CA ALA A 86 -6.72 -7.73 -1.24
C ALA A 86 -7.52 -6.47 -0.86
N ALA A 87 -7.78 -6.30 0.42
CA ALA A 87 -8.24 -5.05 1.00
C ALA A 87 -7.04 -4.18 1.37
N ILE A 88 -7.19 -2.85 1.34
CA ILE A 88 -6.25 -1.92 1.96
C ILE A 88 -6.99 -1.11 3.01
N LEU A 89 -6.39 -1.00 4.20
CA LEU A 89 -6.94 -0.24 5.31
C LEU A 89 -7.30 1.19 4.86
N PHE A 90 -8.52 1.63 5.13
CA PHE A 90 -8.89 3.03 4.95
C PHE A 90 -8.24 3.87 6.05
N SER A 91 -7.31 4.73 5.67
CA SER A 91 -6.59 5.65 6.56
C SER A 91 -5.95 6.78 5.74
N ASP A 92 -5.15 7.61 6.37
CA ASP A 92 -4.28 8.59 5.70
C ASP A 92 -2.85 8.47 6.22
N ILE A 93 -1.87 8.81 5.37
CA ILE A 93 -0.44 8.74 5.71
C ILE A 93 -0.06 9.68 6.86
N VAL A 94 -0.84 10.73 7.11
CA VAL A 94 -0.57 11.70 8.18
C VAL A 94 -1.18 11.32 9.54
N VAL A 95 -1.99 10.26 9.61
CA VAL A 95 -2.59 9.77 10.87
C VAL A 95 -1.54 9.55 11.96
N PRO A 96 -0.43 8.83 11.74
CA PRO A 96 0.58 8.64 12.77
C PRO A 96 1.30 9.95 13.16
N VAL A 97 1.42 10.91 12.23
CA VAL A 97 2.04 12.20 12.49
C VAL A 97 1.14 13.07 13.38
N ALA A 98 -0.18 13.05 13.14
CA ALA A 98 -1.15 13.69 14.02
C ALA A 98 -1.16 13.05 15.42
N ALA A 99 -1.06 11.72 15.52
CA ALA A 99 -0.94 11.01 16.79
C ALA A 99 0.39 11.36 17.51
N ALA A 100 1.45 11.66 16.77
CA ALA A 100 2.73 12.12 17.31
C ALA A 100 2.72 13.59 17.78
N GLY A 101 1.55 14.24 17.84
CA GLY A 101 1.37 15.58 18.41
C GLY A 101 1.53 16.73 17.42
N ILE A 102 1.61 16.47 16.12
CA ILE A 102 1.66 17.53 15.11
C ILE A 102 0.26 18.03 14.80
N ASP A 103 0.06 19.33 14.93
CA ASP A 103 -1.17 20.01 14.55
C ASP A 103 -1.25 20.12 13.02
N LEU A 104 -2.14 19.32 12.45
CA LEU A 104 -2.41 19.29 11.02
C LEU A 104 -3.88 18.91 10.73
N ASP A 105 -4.37 19.34 9.58
CA ASP A 105 -5.68 18.97 9.08
C ASP A 105 -5.61 18.56 7.61
N ILE A 106 -6.63 17.86 7.12
CA ILE A 106 -6.78 17.48 5.71
C ILE A 106 -7.88 18.32 5.09
N VAL A 107 -7.45 19.41 4.44
CA VAL A 107 -8.34 20.39 3.81
C VAL A 107 -8.83 19.87 2.45
N ALA A 108 -10.14 19.88 2.24
CA ALA A 108 -10.76 19.45 0.98
C ALA A 108 -10.19 20.23 -0.22
N GLY A 109 -9.76 19.50 -1.26
CA GLY A 109 -9.16 20.09 -2.47
C GLY A 109 -7.69 20.52 -2.34
N THR A 110 -7.16 20.59 -1.12
CA THR A 110 -5.75 20.96 -0.85
C THR A 110 -4.94 19.74 -0.41
N GLY A 111 -5.47 18.94 0.53
CA GLY A 111 -4.75 17.85 1.19
C GLY A 111 -4.26 18.24 2.58
N PRO A 112 -3.26 17.55 3.13
CA PRO A 112 -2.71 17.85 4.45
C PRO A 112 -2.13 19.27 4.54
N VAL A 113 -2.48 20.00 5.58
CA VAL A 113 -1.96 21.34 5.91
C VAL A 113 -1.45 21.30 7.34
N VAL A 114 -0.19 21.70 7.53
CA VAL A 114 0.50 21.71 8.83
C VAL A 114 0.49 23.13 9.39
N ALA A 115 -0.04 23.29 10.60
CA ALA A 115 -0.19 24.60 11.24
C ALA A 115 1.19 25.26 11.49
N GLU A 116 2.14 24.50 12.01
CA GLU A 116 3.49 24.96 12.31
C GLU A 116 4.53 24.07 11.60
N PRO A 117 4.99 24.46 10.40
CA PRO A 117 5.99 23.68 9.67
C PRO A 117 7.33 23.57 10.38
N VAL A 118 8.01 22.43 10.23
CA VAL A 118 9.31 22.15 10.84
C VAL A 118 10.40 22.99 10.20
N ARG A 119 11.21 23.68 11.04
CA ARG A 119 12.32 24.56 10.64
C ARG A 119 13.58 24.38 11.49
N THR A 120 13.44 23.92 12.72
CA THR A 120 14.49 23.88 13.74
C THR A 120 14.53 22.50 14.42
N ALA A 121 15.61 22.25 15.17
CA ALA A 121 15.72 21.05 16.00
C ALA A 121 14.61 20.97 17.06
N GLY A 122 14.23 22.12 17.65
CA GLY A 122 13.12 22.18 18.60
C GLY A 122 11.78 21.77 17.98
N ASP A 123 11.59 22.02 16.67
CA ASP A 123 10.38 21.56 15.97
C ASP A 123 10.39 20.03 15.79
N VAL A 124 11.55 19.42 15.59
CA VAL A 124 11.68 17.95 15.53
C VAL A 124 11.38 17.31 16.89
N GLU A 125 11.77 17.95 17.99
CA GLU A 125 11.51 17.47 19.36
C GLU A 125 10.01 17.46 19.69
N ARG A 126 9.19 18.30 19.04
CA ARG A 126 7.72 18.29 19.18
C ARG A 126 7.07 17.03 18.59
N ILE A 127 7.74 16.33 17.69
CA ILE A 127 7.24 15.06 17.15
C ILE A 127 7.47 13.97 18.18
N HIS A 128 6.44 13.57 18.91
CA HIS A 128 6.54 12.53 19.92
C HIS A 128 6.69 11.15 19.30
N ARG A 129 7.29 10.22 20.04
CA ARG A 129 7.17 8.80 19.73
C ARG A 129 5.74 8.37 20.00
N ILE A 130 5.20 7.52 19.15
CA ILE A 130 3.88 6.93 19.35
C ILE A 130 4.01 5.50 19.84
N ASP A 131 3.05 5.10 20.64
CA ASP A 131 2.85 3.73 21.05
C ASP A 131 1.46 3.22 20.61
N ARG A 132 1.12 2.01 21.05
CA ARG A 132 -0.15 1.37 20.73
C ARG A 132 -1.35 2.15 21.26
N ALA A 133 -1.25 2.82 22.41
CA ALA A 133 -2.34 3.57 23.00
C ALA A 133 -2.71 4.79 22.15
N ASP A 134 -1.73 5.47 21.56
CA ASP A 134 -1.93 6.65 20.73
C ASP A 134 -2.74 6.37 19.46
N VAL A 135 -2.71 5.13 18.97
CA VAL A 135 -3.36 4.68 17.73
C VAL A 135 -4.26 3.45 17.95
N SER A 136 -4.81 3.30 19.15
CA SER A 136 -5.66 2.16 19.51
C SER A 136 -6.89 1.99 18.60
N TYR A 137 -7.43 3.08 18.07
CA TYR A 137 -8.51 3.06 17.10
C TYR A 137 -8.11 2.42 15.75
N VAL A 138 -6.83 2.49 15.36
CA VAL A 138 -6.33 1.79 14.17
C VAL A 138 -6.25 0.29 14.43
N GLU A 139 -5.75 -0.09 15.59
CA GLU A 139 -5.71 -1.49 16.01
C GLU A 139 -7.11 -2.12 16.05
N GLU A 140 -8.08 -1.42 16.63
CA GLU A 140 -9.47 -1.86 16.69
C GLU A 140 -10.04 -2.02 15.27
N ALA A 141 -9.85 -1.05 14.39
CA ALA A 141 -10.31 -1.13 13.00
C ALA A 141 -9.69 -2.32 12.26
N VAL A 142 -8.39 -2.57 12.41
CA VAL A 142 -7.72 -3.73 11.79
C VAL A 142 -8.30 -5.03 12.31
N ARG A 143 -8.54 -5.17 13.61
CA ARG A 143 -9.14 -6.38 14.19
C ARG A 143 -10.55 -6.65 13.67
N LEU A 144 -11.39 -5.62 13.57
CA LEU A 144 -12.71 -5.71 12.96
C LEU A 144 -12.62 -6.21 11.52
N LEU A 145 -11.72 -5.61 10.74
CA LEU A 145 -11.52 -5.97 9.34
C LEU A 145 -11.01 -7.40 9.16
N VAL A 146 -10.03 -7.84 9.92
CA VAL A 146 -9.50 -9.21 9.87
C VAL A 146 -10.59 -10.24 10.16
N ALA A 147 -11.48 -9.95 11.11
CA ALA A 147 -12.61 -10.82 11.40
C ALA A 147 -13.65 -10.90 10.27
N GLU A 148 -13.89 -9.80 9.55
CA GLU A 148 -14.89 -9.70 8.46
C GLU A 148 -14.36 -10.19 7.12
N LEU A 149 -13.06 -10.00 6.83
CA LEU A 149 -12.44 -10.31 5.54
C LEU A 149 -12.22 -11.81 5.31
N GLY A 150 -12.17 -12.62 6.37
CA GLY A 150 -11.91 -14.06 6.27
C GLY A 150 -10.58 -14.35 5.57
N ASP A 151 -10.62 -14.97 4.39
CA ASP A 151 -9.43 -15.34 3.62
C ASP A 151 -8.86 -14.19 2.77
N THR A 152 -9.57 -13.05 2.65
CA THR A 152 -9.09 -11.88 1.92
C THR A 152 -8.03 -11.14 2.73
N PRO A 153 -6.78 -11.02 2.24
CA PRO A 153 -5.72 -10.35 2.98
C PRO A 153 -5.97 -8.85 3.12
N LEU A 154 -5.62 -8.30 4.28
CA LEU A 154 -5.64 -6.87 4.55
C LEU A 154 -4.24 -6.29 4.45
N ILE A 155 -4.09 -5.23 3.67
CA ILE A 155 -2.86 -4.44 3.55
C ILE A 155 -2.92 -3.29 4.55
N GLY A 156 -1.97 -3.23 5.47
CA GLY A 156 -1.70 -2.04 6.26
C GLY A 156 -0.77 -1.09 5.51
N PHE A 157 -0.69 0.17 5.94
CA PHE A 157 0.23 1.10 5.29
C PHE A 157 0.65 2.27 6.18
N ALA A 158 1.69 2.98 5.74
CA ALA A 158 2.10 4.27 6.28
C ALA A 158 2.76 5.12 5.19
N GLY A 159 2.90 6.41 5.46
CA GLY A 159 3.75 7.31 4.68
C GLY A 159 5.22 7.05 4.93
N ALA A 160 6.05 7.10 3.88
CA ALA A 160 7.49 7.03 4.01
C ALA A 160 8.07 8.30 4.66
N PRO A 161 9.20 8.20 5.37
CA PRO A 161 9.80 9.32 6.08
C PRO A 161 10.02 10.56 5.22
N PHE A 162 10.48 10.41 3.96
CA PHE A 162 10.68 11.53 3.04
C PHE A 162 9.36 12.24 2.70
N THR A 163 8.33 11.48 2.34
CA THR A 163 7.02 12.06 1.99
C THR A 163 6.41 12.79 3.17
N LEU A 164 6.47 12.21 4.38
CA LEU A 164 5.99 12.86 5.60
C LEU A 164 6.82 14.10 5.96
N ALA A 165 8.16 14.01 5.94
CA ALA A 165 9.05 15.13 6.17
C ALA A 165 8.78 16.29 5.21
N SER A 166 8.52 15.97 3.93
CA SER A 166 8.18 16.98 2.92
C SER A 166 6.90 17.74 3.29
N TYR A 167 5.83 17.05 3.74
CA TYR A 167 4.62 17.73 4.23
C TYR A 167 4.92 18.64 5.42
N LEU A 168 5.70 18.16 6.38
CA LEU A 168 6.04 18.92 7.59
C LEU A 168 6.92 20.14 7.28
N VAL A 169 7.86 20.02 6.34
CA VAL A 169 8.75 21.11 5.95
C VAL A 169 8.06 22.10 5.00
N GLU A 170 7.32 21.66 4.00
CA GLU A 170 6.60 22.54 3.08
C GLU A 170 5.43 23.25 3.77
N GLY A 171 4.80 22.61 4.76
CA GLY A 171 3.58 23.06 5.42
C GLY A 171 2.31 22.58 4.72
N GLY A 172 2.47 21.75 3.67
CA GLY A 172 1.39 21.24 2.83
C GLY A 172 1.91 20.63 1.53
N PRO A 173 1.03 20.39 0.53
CA PRO A 173 1.44 19.88 -0.77
C PRO A 173 2.40 20.84 -1.48
N SER A 174 3.39 20.29 -2.17
CA SER A 174 4.37 21.07 -2.93
C SER A 174 4.60 20.44 -4.31
N ARG A 175 4.82 21.27 -5.32
CA ARG A 175 5.21 20.82 -6.66
C ARG A 175 6.71 20.75 -6.86
N THR A 176 7.46 21.62 -6.17
CA THR A 176 8.91 21.79 -6.36
C THR A 176 9.72 21.22 -5.22
N HIS A 177 9.11 21.01 -4.05
CA HIS A 177 9.78 20.62 -2.81
C HIS A 177 10.98 21.53 -2.47
N ALA A 178 10.86 22.85 -2.75
CA ALA A 178 11.98 23.78 -2.65
C ALA A 178 12.48 23.94 -1.22
N LYS A 179 11.57 24.05 -0.22
CA LYS A 179 11.94 24.16 1.19
C LYS A 179 12.53 22.83 1.70
N THR A 180 11.95 21.71 1.29
CA THR A 180 12.44 20.36 1.61
C THR A 180 13.87 20.19 1.12
N LYS A 181 14.14 20.47 -0.16
CA LYS A 181 15.47 20.34 -0.75
C LYS A 181 16.47 21.34 -0.15
N ALA A 182 16.02 22.56 0.14
CA ALA A 182 16.87 23.55 0.82
C ALA A 182 17.32 23.05 2.21
N MET A 183 16.43 22.42 2.98
CA MET A 183 16.81 21.80 4.25
C MET A 183 17.76 20.61 4.05
N MET A 184 17.47 19.71 3.10
CA MET A 184 18.34 18.57 2.78
C MET A 184 19.78 18.99 2.49
N TYR A 185 19.97 20.03 1.66
CA TYR A 185 21.29 20.45 1.24
C TYR A 185 21.97 21.39 2.25
N GLY A 186 21.20 22.29 2.84
CA GLY A 186 21.74 23.34 3.72
C GLY A 186 21.83 22.96 5.19
N GLN A 187 21.02 21.99 5.64
CA GLN A 187 20.93 21.55 7.03
C GLN A 187 20.79 20.02 7.12
N PRO A 188 21.76 19.26 6.58
CA PRO A 188 21.62 17.79 6.45
C PRO A 188 21.42 17.09 7.79
N GLU A 189 22.04 17.56 8.88
CA GLU A 189 21.88 16.98 10.21
C GLU A 189 20.43 17.15 10.71
N LEU A 190 19.84 18.32 10.53
CA LEU A 190 18.42 18.56 10.87
C LEU A 190 17.50 17.70 10.03
N TRP A 191 17.77 17.59 8.73
CA TRP A 191 17.02 16.73 7.82
C TRP A 191 17.05 15.26 8.27
N HIS A 192 18.23 14.74 8.56
CA HIS A 192 18.38 13.36 9.01
C HIS A 192 17.74 13.14 10.39
N ALA A 193 17.81 14.09 11.30
CA ALA A 193 17.11 14.00 12.59
C ALA A 193 15.59 13.94 12.41
N LEU A 194 15.02 14.79 11.54
CA LEU A 194 13.60 14.76 11.22
C LEU A 194 13.19 13.42 10.62
N CYS A 195 13.89 12.96 9.57
CA CYS A 195 13.56 11.70 8.91
C CYS A 195 13.74 10.48 9.84
N ALA A 196 14.73 10.49 10.71
CA ALA A 196 14.92 9.43 11.72
C ALA A 196 13.74 9.38 12.70
N ARG A 197 13.28 10.53 13.20
CA ARG A 197 12.11 10.62 14.07
C ARG A 197 10.85 10.11 13.37
N LEU A 198 10.65 10.49 12.12
CA LEU A 198 9.50 10.00 11.32
C LEU A 198 9.60 8.51 11.01
N ALA A 199 10.81 7.98 10.80
CA ALA A 199 11.01 6.54 10.65
C ALA A 199 10.61 5.77 11.91
N GLU A 200 10.94 6.26 13.11
CA GLU A 200 10.49 5.68 14.39
C GLU A 200 8.95 5.67 14.49
N VAL A 201 8.31 6.79 14.19
CA VAL A 201 6.83 6.92 14.21
C VAL A 201 6.19 5.98 13.20
N THR A 202 6.69 5.96 11.96
CA THR A 202 6.18 5.08 10.88
C THR A 202 6.34 3.61 11.26
N LEU A 203 7.50 3.22 11.79
CA LEU A 203 7.76 1.84 12.22
C LEU A 203 6.81 1.41 13.33
N SER A 204 6.62 2.22 14.37
CA SER A 204 5.68 1.95 15.46
C SER A 204 4.26 1.79 14.92
N PHE A 205 3.83 2.68 14.03
CA PHE A 205 2.50 2.63 13.41
C PHE A 205 2.24 1.36 12.60
N LEU A 206 3.24 0.93 11.82
CA LEU A 206 3.14 -0.31 11.04
C LEU A 206 3.16 -1.55 11.95
N ARG A 207 3.96 -1.54 13.03
CA ARG A 207 3.96 -2.63 14.01
C ARG A 207 2.59 -2.83 14.65
N VAL A 208 1.90 -1.76 15.05
CA VAL A 208 0.54 -1.86 15.59
C VAL A 208 -0.42 -2.51 14.60
N GLN A 209 -0.34 -2.18 13.33
CA GLN A 209 -1.17 -2.79 12.28
C GLN A 209 -0.83 -4.28 12.08
N ILE A 210 0.46 -4.64 12.08
CA ILE A 210 0.92 -6.02 11.95
C ILE A 210 0.46 -6.86 13.15
N ASP A 211 0.64 -6.37 14.36
CA ASP A 211 0.23 -7.04 15.60
C ASP A 211 -1.30 -7.21 15.67
N ALA A 212 -2.05 -6.34 15.01
CA ALA A 212 -3.50 -6.44 14.89
C ALA A 212 -3.95 -7.43 13.79
N GLY A 213 -3.06 -7.86 12.89
CA GLY A 213 -3.30 -8.96 11.95
C GLY A 213 -3.32 -8.60 10.46
N VAL A 214 -2.74 -7.48 10.02
CA VAL A 214 -2.59 -7.22 8.57
C VAL A 214 -1.68 -8.26 7.92
N SER A 215 -1.97 -8.60 6.67
CA SER A 215 -1.29 -9.65 5.92
C SER A 215 -0.09 -9.16 5.09
N ALA A 216 0.00 -7.85 4.89
CA ALA A 216 1.10 -7.16 4.21
C ALA A 216 1.11 -5.70 4.65
N VAL A 217 2.22 -4.99 4.41
CA VAL A 217 2.31 -3.55 4.64
C VAL A 217 2.86 -2.83 3.42
N GLN A 218 2.37 -1.61 3.17
CA GLN A 218 2.87 -0.74 2.11
C GLN A 218 3.39 0.58 2.66
N LEU A 219 4.62 0.94 2.27
CA LEU A 219 5.24 2.23 2.54
C LEU A 219 5.03 3.13 1.32
N PHE A 220 4.27 4.21 1.50
CA PHE A 220 3.97 5.18 0.45
C PHE A 220 4.99 6.31 0.43
N ASP A 221 5.86 6.31 -0.58
CA ASP A 221 6.84 7.38 -0.83
C ASP A 221 6.47 8.20 -2.07
N SER A 222 5.26 8.72 -2.07
CA SER A 222 4.60 9.35 -3.23
C SER A 222 5.38 10.51 -3.83
N TRP A 223 6.27 11.17 -3.08
CA TRP A 223 6.99 12.34 -3.53
C TRP A 223 8.48 12.09 -3.83
N ALA A 224 8.98 10.87 -3.60
CA ALA A 224 10.38 10.51 -3.82
C ALA A 224 10.86 10.78 -5.26
N GLY A 225 9.97 10.67 -6.25
CA GLY A 225 10.29 10.98 -7.65
C GLY A 225 10.70 12.42 -7.95
N ALA A 226 10.59 13.34 -6.95
CA ALA A 226 11.16 14.68 -7.05
C ALA A 226 12.70 14.71 -6.90
N LEU A 227 13.32 13.57 -6.54
CA LEU A 227 14.75 13.47 -6.24
C LEU A 227 15.52 12.79 -7.37
N SER A 228 16.81 13.16 -7.47
CA SER A 228 17.79 12.35 -8.19
C SER A 228 18.09 11.06 -7.40
N GLU A 229 18.60 10.02 -8.06
CA GLU A 229 19.02 8.79 -7.37
C GLU A 229 20.09 9.09 -6.31
N ALA A 230 21.04 9.97 -6.59
CA ALA A 230 22.09 10.35 -5.65
C ALA A 230 21.52 11.00 -4.36
N ASP A 231 20.53 11.91 -4.52
CA ASP A 231 19.86 12.53 -3.38
C ASP A 231 19.00 11.52 -2.61
N TYR A 232 18.29 10.65 -3.32
CA TYR A 232 17.51 9.60 -2.69
C TYR A 232 18.41 8.69 -1.84
N ARG A 233 19.51 8.21 -2.39
CA ARG A 233 20.48 7.36 -1.67
C ARG A 233 21.06 8.05 -0.45
N ARG A 234 21.38 9.33 -0.56
CA ARG A 234 21.99 10.10 0.52
C ARG A 234 20.98 10.47 1.63
N PHE A 235 19.83 10.96 1.25
CA PHE A 235 18.92 11.66 2.18
C PHE A 235 17.66 10.88 2.54
N VAL A 236 17.32 9.81 1.81
CA VAL A 236 16.05 9.07 1.96
C VAL A 236 16.25 7.60 2.26
N LEU A 237 17.07 6.92 1.46
CA LEU A 237 17.31 5.48 1.56
C LEU A 237 17.62 5.00 2.99
N PRO A 238 18.48 5.64 3.80
CA PRO A 238 18.77 5.19 5.16
C PRO A 238 17.51 5.13 6.05
N HIS A 239 16.58 6.07 5.87
CA HIS A 239 15.37 6.18 6.68
C HIS A 239 14.28 5.21 6.23
N SER A 240 14.07 5.03 4.92
CA SER A 240 13.19 4.00 4.38
C SER A 240 13.69 2.61 4.74
N THR A 241 15.02 2.39 4.71
CA THR A 241 15.66 1.15 5.17
C THR A 241 15.39 0.90 6.64
N ALA A 242 15.50 1.92 7.50
CA ALA A 242 15.22 1.77 8.94
C ALA A 242 13.79 1.26 9.19
N VAL A 243 12.80 1.75 8.42
CA VAL A 243 11.42 1.29 8.51
C VAL A 243 11.27 -0.14 8.00
N LEU A 244 11.68 -0.40 6.75
CA LEU A 244 11.42 -1.69 6.10
C LEU A 244 12.24 -2.82 6.73
N SER A 245 13.52 -2.59 7.05
CA SER A 245 14.35 -3.58 7.75
C SER A 245 13.90 -3.79 9.19
N GLY A 246 13.37 -2.73 9.84
CA GLY A 246 12.76 -2.84 11.17
C GLY A 246 11.53 -3.75 11.21
N LEU A 247 10.97 -4.14 10.06
CA LEU A 247 9.83 -5.07 9.92
C LEU A 247 10.24 -6.45 9.38
N ALA A 248 11.52 -6.74 9.20
CA ALA A 248 11.97 -7.96 8.55
C ALA A 248 11.58 -9.26 9.30
N ASP A 249 11.43 -9.18 10.61
CA ASP A 249 11.01 -10.26 11.49
C ASP A 249 9.49 -10.47 11.56
N ALA A 250 8.70 -9.59 10.97
CA ALA A 250 7.24 -9.61 11.09
C ALA A 250 6.54 -10.69 10.25
N GLY A 251 7.26 -11.32 9.29
CA GLY A 251 6.73 -12.41 8.48
C GLY A 251 5.69 -11.99 7.43
N VAL A 252 5.42 -10.69 7.26
CA VAL A 252 4.50 -10.14 6.27
C VAL A 252 5.26 -9.46 5.12
N PRO A 253 4.79 -9.54 3.86
CA PRO A 253 5.39 -8.82 2.75
C PRO A 253 5.41 -7.30 2.96
N ARG A 254 6.51 -6.67 2.55
CA ARG A 254 6.75 -5.22 2.64
C ARG A 254 6.80 -4.64 1.24
N ILE A 255 5.87 -3.74 0.95
CA ILE A 255 5.72 -3.11 -0.36
C ILE A 255 6.25 -1.67 -0.26
N HIS A 256 7.10 -1.25 -1.19
CA HIS A 256 7.58 0.13 -1.28
C HIS A 256 7.10 0.76 -2.58
N PHE A 257 6.30 1.81 -2.50
CA PHE A 257 5.68 2.46 -3.65
C PHE A 257 6.03 3.95 -3.71
N GLY A 258 6.34 4.44 -4.90
CA GLY A 258 6.51 5.86 -5.20
C GLY A 258 6.00 6.22 -6.59
N VAL A 259 5.85 7.52 -6.86
CA VAL A 259 5.40 8.07 -8.14
C VAL A 259 6.55 8.85 -8.79
N GLY A 260 6.78 8.63 -10.10
CA GLY A 260 7.90 9.24 -10.81
C GLY A 260 9.26 8.66 -10.39
N THR A 261 9.29 7.44 -9.89
CA THR A 261 10.45 6.81 -9.27
C THR A 261 11.21 5.86 -10.20
N ALA A 262 11.05 6.00 -11.53
CA ALA A 262 11.68 5.12 -12.49
C ALA A 262 13.18 4.89 -12.26
N GLU A 263 13.93 5.95 -11.98
CA GLU A 263 15.38 5.90 -11.72
C GLU A 263 15.72 5.46 -10.28
N LEU A 264 14.73 5.42 -9.39
CA LEU A 264 14.88 5.08 -7.97
C LEU A 264 14.53 3.62 -7.65
N LEU A 265 13.95 2.87 -8.61
CA LEU A 265 13.37 1.55 -8.38
C LEU A 265 14.35 0.56 -7.74
N GLY A 266 15.61 0.56 -8.19
CA GLY A 266 16.68 -0.25 -7.61
C GLY A 266 16.92 0.10 -6.14
N ALA A 267 17.13 1.37 -5.84
CA ALA A 267 17.36 1.87 -4.49
C ALA A 267 16.15 1.64 -3.56
N MET A 268 14.93 1.78 -4.09
CA MET A 268 13.70 1.47 -3.33
C MET A 268 13.63 -0.02 -2.96
N GLY A 269 14.07 -0.91 -3.84
CA GLY A 269 14.22 -2.32 -3.54
C GLY A 269 15.29 -2.59 -2.48
N GLU A 270 16.46 -1.94 -2.59
CA GLU A 270 17.57 -2.05 -1.63
C GLU A 270 17.15 -1.62 -0.20
N ALA A 271 16.14 -0.76 -0.06
CA ALA A 271 15.60 -0.37 1.24
C ALA A 271 15.02 -1.53 2.08
N GLY A 272 14.93 -2.74 1.53
CA GLY A 272 14.43 -3.93 2.21
C GLY A 272 12.99 -4.28 1.85
N ALA A 273 12.49 -3.79 0.71
CA ALA A 273 11.18 -4.16 0.19
C ALA A 273 11.20 -5.58 -0.40
N ASP A 274 10.11 -6.33 -0.20
CA ASP A 274 9.85 -7.61 -0.86
C ASP A 274 9.17 -7.39 -2.21
N VAL A 275 8.41 -6.29 -2.32
CA VAL A 275 7.68 -5.86 -3.52
C VAL A 275 7.98 -4.38 -3.79
N VAL A 276 8.27 -4.03 -5.04
CA VAL A 276 8.38 -2.62 -5.45
C VAL A 276 7.17 -2.25 -6.30
N GLY A 277 6.44 -1.24 -5.86
CA GLY A 277 5.34 -0.66 -6.59
C GLY A 277 5.84 0.30 -7.67
N VAL A 278 5.30 0.15 -8.88
CA VAL A 278 5.74 0.86 -10.09
C VAL A 278 4.61 1.75 -10.59
N ASP A 279 4.90 3.00 -10.89
CA ASP A 279 3.93 3.88 -11.53
C ASP A 279 3.78 3.57 -13.03
N TRP A 280 2.77 4.17 -13.68
CA TRP A 280 2.41 3.86 -15.07
C TRP A 280 3.43 4.30 -16.12
N ARG A 281 4.43 5.12 -15.75
CA ARG A 281 5.42 5.68 -16.69
C ARG A 281 6.50 4.70 -17.10
N THR A 282 6.70 3.64 -16.31
CA THR A 282 7.76 2.66 -16.55
C THR A 282 7.14 1.31 -16.91
N PRO A 283 7.40 0.74 -18.09
CA PRO A 283 6.97 -0.62 -18.41
C PRO A 283 7.49 -1.65 -17.37
N LEU A 284 6.69 -2.68 -17.06
CA LEU A 284 7.03 -3.62 -15.99
C LEU A 284 8.30 -4.43 -16.26
N ASP A 285 8.60 -4.76 -17.50
CA ASP A 285 9.83 -5.43 -17.91
C ASP A 285 11.07 -4.56 -17.62
N VAL A 286 11.01 -3.26 -17.93
CA VAL A 286 12.06 -2.29 -17.59
C VAL A 286 12.18 -2.13 -16.07
N ALA A 287 11.04 -2.03 -15.38
CA ALA A 287 11.02 -1.91 -13.93
C ALA A 287 11.65 -3.13 -13.25
N THR A 288 11.28 -4.34 -13.67
CA THR A 288 11.82 -5.59 -13.14
C THR A 288 13.34 -5.68 -13.31
N HIS A 289 13.86 -5.26 -14.46
CA HIS A 289 15.30 -5.22 -14.70
C HIS A 289 16.02 -4.29 -13.70
N ARG A 290 15.45 -3.12 -13.41
CA ARG A 290 16.01 -2.15 -12.45
C ARG A 290 15.91 -2.61 -11.00
N ILE A 291 14.82 -3.28 -10.64
CA ILE A 291 14.55 -3.78 -9.28
C ILE A 291 15.40 -5.01 -8.96
N GLY A 292 15.69 -5.81 -9.98
CA GLY A 292 16.43 -7.08 -9.85
C GLY A 292 15.51 -8.29 -9.60
N PRO A 293 16.08 -9.51 -9.69
CA PRO A 293 15.30 -10.76 -9.72
C PRO A 293 14.75 -11.19 -8.35
N ASP A 294 15.20 -10.57 -7.28
CA ASP A 294 14.89 -11.01 -5.92
C ASP A 294 13.64 -10.37 -5.33
N ARG A 295 12.88 -9.61 -6.12
CA ARG A 295 11.69 -8.88 -5.65
C ARG A 295 10.52 -9.02 -6.62
N ALA A 296 9.32 -9.03 -6.06
CA ALA A 296 8.10 -8.93 -6.84
C ALA A 296 7.84 -7.47 -7.27
N VAL A 297 6.98 -7.30 -8.28
CA VAL A 297 6.54 -5.99 -8.75
C VAL A 297 5.03 -5.82 -8.54
N GLN A 298 4.60 -4.58 -8.28
CA GLN A 298 3.20 -4.22 -8.17
C GLN A 298 2.88 -3.06 -9.12
N GLY A 299 1.83 -3.18 -9.91
CA GLY A 299 1.36 -2.14 -10.82
C GLY A 299 0.91 -2.71 -12.17
N ASN A 300 0.75 -1.86 -13.24
CA ASN A 300 0.96 -0.42 -13.20
C ASN A 300 0.10 0.28 -14.26
N LEU A 301 -1.21 -0.04 -14.25
CA LEU A 301 -2.13 0.60 -15.21
C LEU A 301 -2.24 2.10 -14.92
N ASP A 302 -2.13 2.94 -15.95
CA ASP A 302 -2.43 4.38 -15.83
C ASP A 302 -3.89 4.57 -15.39
N PRO A 303 -4.15 5.24 -14.26
CA PRO A 303 -5.51 5.49 -13.81
C PRO A 303 -6.38 6.23 -14.83
N THR A 304 -5.78 7.02 -15.71
CA THR A 304 -6.49 7.78 -16.73
C THR A 304 -6.99 6.91 -17.89
N VAL A 305 -6.39 5.75 -18.11
CA VAL A 305 -6.85 4.77 -19.09
C VAL A 305 -8.27 4.26 -18.76
N LEU A 306 -8.66 4.28 -17.49
CA LEU A 306 -10.00 3.86 -17.06
C LEU A 306 -11.15 4.74 -17.62
N PHE A 307 -10.83 5.91 -18.19
CA PHE A 307 -11.79 6.78 -18.90
C PHE A 307 -11.87 6.52 -20.40
N ALA A 308 -11.01 5.65 -20.94
CA ALA A 308 -11.00 5.32 -22.34
C ALA A 308 -12.12 4.32 -22.70
N PRO A 309 -12.44 4.15 -23.99
CA PRO A 309 -13.31 3.05 -24.45
C PRO A 309 -12.76 1.68 -24.03
N TRP A 310 -13.67 0.74 -23.70
CA TRP A 310 -13.29 -0.56 -23.18
C TRP A 310 -12.20 -1.31 -23.99
N PRO A 311 -12.20 -1.33 -25.33
CA PRO A 311 -11.14 -2.02 -26.07
C PRO A 311 -9.72 -1.50 -25.78
N VAL A 312 -9.59 -0.21 -25.45
CA VAL A 312 -8.30 0.41 -25.05
C VAL A 312 -7.90 -0.08 -23.65
N ILE A 313 -8.85 -0.04 -22.71
CA ILE A 313 -8.63 -0.54 -21.34
C ILE A 313 -8.21 -2.02 -21.39
N GLU A 314 -8.94 -2.84 -22.14
CA GLU A 314 -8.66 -4.27 -22.29
C GLU A 314 -7.27 -4.52 -22.87
N ALA A 315 -6.88 -3.79 -23.90
CA ALA A 315 -5.56 -3.92 -24.52
C ALA A 315 -4.43 -3.62 -23.53
N GLU A 316 -4.57 -2.54 -22.72
CA GLU A 316 -3.58 -2.16 -21.72
C GLU A 316 -3.51 -3.15 -20.56
N VAL A 317 -4.66 -3.65 -20.06
CA VAL A 317 -4.69 -4.69 -19.02
C VAL A 317 -3.99 -5.96 -19.52
N ARG A 318 -4.30 -6.42 -20.74
CA ARG A 318 -3.65 -7.59 -21.35
C ARG A 318 -2.13 -7.40 -21.50
N ARG A 319 -1.69 -6.20 -21.91
CA ARG A 319 -0.27 -5.86 -22.05
C ARG A 319 0.44 -5.95 -20.70
N ILE A 320 -0.13 -5.35 -19.63
CA ILE A 320 0.48 -5.33 -18.30
C ILE A 320 0.53 -6.74 -17.71
N VAL A 321 -0.56 -7.52 -17.84
CA VAL A 321 -0.59 -8.92 -17.38
C VAL A 321 0.45 -9.75 -18.13
N ALA A 322 0.61 -9.54 -19.44
CA ALA A 322 1.63 -10.24 -20.22
C ALA A 322 3.06 -9.91 -19.74
N GLN A 323 3.38 -8.63 -19.53
CA GLN A 323 4.68 -8.21 -18.97
C GLN A 323 4.90 -8.77 -17.56
N GLY A 324 3.84 -8.84 -16.74
CA GLY A 324 3.91 -9.36 -15.37
C GLY A 324 4.21 -10.86 -15.28
N ARG A 325 3.96 -11.64 -16.35
CA ARG A 325 4.25 -13.09 -16.39
C ARG A 325 5.74 -13.42 -16.31
N ASP A 326 6.57 -12.53 -16.83
CA ASP A 326 8.03 -12.69 -16.89
C ASP A 326 8.75 -12.12 -15.65
N THR A 327 7.96 -11.65 -14.67
CA THR A 327 8.51 -11.12 -13.41
C THR A 327 8.56 -12.24 -12.35
N PRO A 328 9.42 -12.10 -11.33
CA PRO A 328 9.48 -13.07 -10.23
C PRO A 328 8.15 -13.25 -9.46
N GLY A 329 7.36 -12.18 -9.40
CA GLY A 329 6.02 -12.14 -8.83
C GLY A 329 5.32 -10.84 -9.24
N HIS A 330 4.03 -10.90 -9.58
CA HIS A 330 3.27 -9.73 -10.03
C HIS A 330 1.96 -9.59 -9.26
N VAL A 331 1.74 -8.39 -8.75
CA VAL A 331 0.46 -7.92 -8.22
C VAL A 331 -0.06 -6.83 -9.15
N PHE A 332 -1.20 -7.06 -9.81
CA PHE A 332 -1.80 -6.03 -10.67
C PHE A 332 -2.38 -4.89 -9.81
N ASN A 333 -2.08 -3.67 -10.20
CA ASN A 333 -2.60 -2.46 -9.59
C ASN A 333 -2.61 -1.32 -10.62
N LEU A 334 -3.20 -0.19 -10.24
CA LEU A 334 -2.96 1.05 -10.97
C LEU A 334 -1.57 1.62 -10.62
N GLY A 335 -1.01 2.41 -11.51
CA GLY A 335 0.24 3.14 -11.26
C GLY A 335 0.10 4.33 -10.30
N HIS A 336 -1.13 4.63 -9.85
CA HIS A 336 -1.49 5.60 -8.81
C HIS A 336 -2.88 5.23 -8.26
N GLY A 337 -3.44 6.05 -7.38
CA GLY A 337 -4.78 5.83 -6.83
C GLY A 337 -5.90 6.01 -7.85
N VAL A 338 -7.02 5.31 -7.63
CA VAL A 338 -8.28 5.52 -8.35
C VAL A 338 -8.69 6.98 -8.30
N LEU A 339 -9.07 7.54 -9.44
CA LEU A 339 -9.54 8.93 -9.54
C LEU A 339 -11.01 9.03 -9.08
N PRO A 340 -11.41 10.18 -8.50
CA PRO A 340 -12.77 10.34 -7.97
C PRO A 340 -13.89 10.15 -9.00
N GLU A 341 -13.58 10.44 -10.27
CA GLU A 341 -14.52 10.39 -11.39
C GLU A 341 -14.54 9.01 -12.09
N THR A 342 -13.70 8.07 -11.65
CA THR A 342 -13.68 6.70 -12.23
C THR A 342 -15.01 6.01 -11.99
N ASP A 343 -15.58 5.45 -13.05
CA ASP A 343 -16.77 4.59 -12.96
C ASP A 343 -16.40 3.29 -12.21
N PRO A 344 -17.06 2.98 -11.07
CA PRO A 344 -16.81 1.76 -10.31
C PRO A 344 -17.00 0.48 -11.13
N GLU A 345 -17.93 0.45 -12.09
CA GLU A 345 -18.18 -0.73 -12.91
C GLU A 345 -16.99 -1.06 -13.84
N VAL A 346 -16.24 -0.04 -14.26
CA VAL A 346 -14.99 -0.25 -15.02
C VAL A 346 -13.96 -0.98 -14.18
N LEU A 347 -13.82 -0.63 -12.89
CA LEU A 347 -12.91 -1.33 -11.98
C LEU A 347 -13.31 -2.80 -11.79
N THR A 348 -14.60 -3.08 -11.60
CA THR A 348 -15.12 -4.46 -11.49
C THR A 348 -14.79 -5.27 -12.74
N ARG A 349 -14.98 -4.69 -13.92
CA ARG A 349 -14.64 -5.34 -15.19
C ARG A 349 -13.15 -5.56 -15.36
N VAL A 350 -12.28 -4.63 -14.88
CA VAL A 350 -10.83 -4.81 -14.90
C VAL A 350 -10.41 -5.98 -14.01
N VAL A 351 -10.98 -6.11 -12.80
CA VAL A 351 -10.72 -7.26 -11.90
C VAL A 351 -11.04 -8.57 -12.63
N ALA A 352 -12.25 -8.68 -13.18
CA ALA A 352 -12.69 -9.88 -13.89
C ALA A 352 -11.75 -10.20 -15.09
N LEU A 353 -11.36 -9.18 -15.86
CA LEU A 353 -10.45 -9.35 -16.98
C LEU A 353 -9.05 -9.81 -16.55
N VAL A 354 -8.48 -9.21 -15.49
CA VAL A 354 -7.17 -9.63 -14.97
C VAL A 354 -7.20 -11.10 -14.56
N HIS A 355 -8.22 -11.53 -13.83
CA HIS A 355 -8.39 -12.92 -13.45
C HIS A 355 -8.50 -13.84 -14.68
N GLU A 356 -9.36 -13.50 -15.66
CA GLU A 356 -9.56 -14.28 -16.87
C GLU A 356 -8.26 -14.48 -17.67
N VAL A 357 -7.55 -13.38 -17.95
CA VAL A 357 -6.38 -13.42 -18.86
C VAL A 357 -5.12 -13.96 -18.19
N SER A 358 -5.06 -13.96 -16.86
CA SER A 358 -3.93 -14.47 -16.09
C SER A 358 -4.15 -15.87 -15.53
N ALA A 359 -5.37 -16.41 -15.60
CA ALA A 359 -5.68 -17.75 -15.13
C ALA A 359 -4.73 -18.77 -15.75
N ARG A 360 -4.05 -19.56 -14.93
CA ARG A 360 -3.30 -20.73 -15.41
C ARG A 360 -4.30 -21.78 -15.82
N ARG A 361 -4.25 -22.21 -17.09
CA ARG A 361 -5.00 -23.40 -17.49
C ARG A 361 -4.50 -24.54 -16.62
N ALA A 362 -5.41 -25.22 -15.93
CA ALA A 362 -5.08 -26.50 -15.31
C ALA A 362 -4.44 -27.35 -16.41
N GLU A 363 -3.20 -27.76 -16.23
CA GLU A 363 -2.59 -28.75 -17.11
C GLU A 363 -3.51 -29.98 -17.08
N GLN A 364 -4.11 -30.26 -18.21
CA GLN A 364 -4.84 -31.51 -18.38
C GLN A 364 -3.78 -32.62 -18.32
N GLY A 365 -3.62 -33.20 -17.11
CA GLY A 365 -2.84 -34.39 -16.88
C GLY A 365 -3.57 -35.64 -17.35
#